data_b14af2c873139c9f0bfa994c4a237b18
#
_entry.id   b14af2c873139c9f0bfa994c4a237b18
#
_cell.length_a   1.000
_cell.length_b   1.000
_cell.length_c   1.000
_cell.angle_alpha   90.00
_cell.angle_beta   90.00
_cell.angle_gamma   90.00
#
_symmetry.space_group_name_H-M   'P 1'
#
loop_
_entity.id
_entity.type
_entity.pdbx_description
1 polymer ?
#
loop_
_entity_poly.entity_id
_entity_poly.type
_entity_poly.pdbx_seq_one_letter_code
_entity_poly.pdbx_strand_id
1 'polypeptide(L)'
;MLKFKKRIMTEEVHLRINDNKGAFYIEVEGKQEAMMTFVFAGEDKVIIDHTEVNPGNEGKGFGKKMVTKAVEFAREKGIKIIPLCPFAKSVFDKTPEFRDVL
;
A
#
# COMPACT_ATOMS: atom_id res chain seq x y z
N MET A 1 -10.47 -18.98 -23.54
CA MET A 1 -10.71 -18.85 -22.92
C MET A 1 -10.49 -18.41 -21.73
N LEU A 2 -10.54 -18.20 -21.00
CA LEU A 2 -10.44 -17.88 -19.85
C LEU A 2 -9.31 -17.25 -19.38
N LYS A 3 -8.37 -17.17 -19.97
CA LYS A 3 -7.22 -16.61 -19.63
C LYS A 3 -7.22 -15.23 -19.34
N PHE A 4 -8.02 -14.50 -19.85
CA PHE A 4 -7.98 -13.13 -19.71
C PHE A 4 -8.00 -12.68 -18.31
N LYS A 5 -8.69 -13.27 -17.48
CA LYS A 5 -8.80 -12.78 -16.21
C LYS A 5 -7.54 -12.80 -15.54
N LYS A 6 -6.65 -13.60 -15.87
CA LYS A 6 -5.44 -13.58 -15.21
C LYS A 6 -4.71 -12.34 -15.29
N ARG A 7 -4.83 -11.63 -16.30
CA ARG A 7 -4.10 -10.43 -16.43
C ARG A 7 -4.39 -9.46 -15.37
N ILE A 8 -5.58 -9.44 -14.92
CA ILE A 8 -5.97 -8.47 -13.94
C ILE A 8 -5.27 -8.70 -12.66
N MET A 9 -4.91 -9.91 -12.35
CA MET A 9 -4.28 -10.20 -11.11
C MET A 9 -2.85 -9.76 -11.03
N THR A 10 -2.23 -9.39 -12.11
CA THR A 10 -0.83 -9.04 -12.08
C THR A 10 -0.56 -7.76 -11.32
N GLU A 11 -1.58 -6.96 -11.04
CA GLU A 11 -1.37 -5.71 -10.32
C GLU A 11 -1.91 -5.77 -8.91
N GLU A 12 -2.05 -6.95 -8.38
CA GLU A 12 -2.53 -7.11 -7.03
C GLU A 12 -1.49 -6.63 -6.02
N VAL A 13 -1.94 -6.05 -4.92
CA VAL A 13 -1.04 -5.59 -3.87
C VAL A 13 -0.76 -6.74 -2.93
N HIS A 14 0.52 -6.98 -2.69
CA HIS A 14 0.97 -8.02 -1.77
C HIS A 14 1.47 -7.38 -0.48
N LEU A 15 1.50 -8.14 0.59
CA LEU A 15 1.97 -7.67 1.88
C LEU A 15 3.03 -8.62 2.41
N ARG A 16 4.11 -8.05 2.91
CA ARG A 16 5.15 -8.85 3.53
C ARG A 16 5.49 -8.21 4.87
N ILE A 17 5.56 -9.01 5.93
CA ILE A 17 5.87 -8.52 7.27
C ILE A 17 7.07 -9.28 7.80
N ASN A 18 8.01 -8.55 8.39
CA ASN A 18 9.22 -9.13 8.96
C ASN A 18 9.52 -8.40 10.25
N ASP A 19 9.28 -9.07 11.39
CA ASP A 19 9.42 -8.48 12.72
C ASP A 19 8.48 -7.28 12.87
N ASN A 20 8.99 -6.10 13.11
CA ASN A 20 8.14 -4.93 13.32
C ASN A 20 8.08 -4.01 12.11
N LYS A 21 8.45 -4.52 10.92
CA LYS A 21 8.36 -3.76 9.69
C LYS A 21 7.62 -4.53 8.64
N GLY A 22 7.16 -3.84 7.62
CA GLY A 22 6.52 -4.51 6.51
C GLY A 22 6.52 -3.66 5.27
N ALA A 23 5.99 -4.22 4.22
CA ALA A 23 5.86 -3.53 2.94
C ALA A 23 4.64 -4.04 2.20
N PHE A 24 3.93 -3.09 1.59
CA PHE A 24 2.95 -3.42 0.56
C PHE A 24 3.68 -3.25 -0.76
N TYR A 25 3.50 -4.16 -1.69
CA TYR A 25 4.20 -4.05 -2.96
C TYR A 25 3.37 -4.62 -4.10
N ILE A 26 3.71 -4.20 -5.31
CA ILE A 26 3.03 -4.63 -6.51
C ILE A 26 4.07 -5.19 -7.47
N GLU A 27 3.79 -6.38 -8.00
CA GLU A 27 4.64 -6.99 -9.00
C GLU A 27 3.90 -7.01 -10.33
N VAL A 28 4.62 -6.77 -11.39
CA VAL A 28 4.10 -6.88 -12.74
C VAL A 28 5.00 -7.87 -13.46
N GLU A 29 4.41 -8.99 -13.87
CA GLU A 29 5.16 -10.04 -14.57
C GLU A 29 6.38 -10.50 -13.77
N GLY A 30 6.19 -10.68 -12.48
CA GLY A 30 7.24 -11.20 -11.61
C GLY A 30 8.26 -10.18 -11.11
N LYS A 31 8.13 -8.91 -11.52
CA LYS A 31 9.07 -7.90 -11.11
C LYS A 31 8.39 -6.89 -10.20
N GLN A 32 9.02 -6.56 -9.08
CA GLN A 32 8.46 -5.60 -8.15
C GLN A 32 8.58 -4.21 -8.74
N GLU A 33 7.45 -3.56 -9.01
CA GLU A 33 7.42 -2.25 -9.64
C GLU A 33 7.01 -1.13 -8.70
N ALA A 34 6.50 -1.46 -7.53
CA ALA A 34 6.11 -0.45 -6.55
C ALA A 34 6.21 -1.03 -5.15
N MET A 35 6.51 -0.19 -4.18
CA MET A 35 6.64 -0.63 -2.80
C MET A 35 6.31 0.51 -1.86
N MET A 36 5.67 0.18 -0.74
CA MET A 36 5.37 1.15 0.30
C MET A 36 5.69 0.48 1.62
N THR A 37 6.68 1.02 2.34
CA THR A 37 7.15 0.40 3.58
C THR A 37 6.49 1.01 4.80
N PHE A 38 6.43 0.23 5.86
CA PHE A 38 5.88 0.72 7.12
C PHE A 38 6.56 0.04 8.29
N VAL A 39 6.44 0.64 9.47
CA VAL A 39 6.91 0.02 10.71
C VAL A 39 5.75 0.05 11.69
N PHE A 40 5.69 -0.96 12.56
CA PHE A 40 4.72 -0.96 13.64
C PHE A 40 5.22 -0.05 14.75
N ALA A 41 4.33 0.77 15.29
CA ALA A 41 4.66 1.68 16.37
C ALA A 41 3.74 1.35 17.54
N GLY A 42 4.23 0.57 18.45
CA GLY A 42 3.40 0.06 19.54
C GLY A 42 2.46 -1.01 18.99
N GLU A 43 1.35 -1.21 19.65
CA GLU A 43 0.43 -2.26 19.27
C GLU A 43 -0.76 -1.77 18.47
N ASP A 44 -0.90 -0.47 18.33
CA ASP A 44 -2.11 0.09 17.75
C ASP A 44 -1.87 1.03 16.56
N LYS A 45 -0.65 1.09 16.04
CA LYS A 45 -0.38 1.97 14.89
C LYS A 45 0.70 1.44 13.99
N VAL A 46 0.67 1.87 12.74
CA VAL A 46 1.79 1.66 11.82
C VAL A 46 2.15 3.03 11.24
N ILE A 47 3.42 3.20 10.95
CA ILE A 47 3.92 4.42 10.33
C ILE A 47 4.33 4.08 8.91
N ILE A 48 3.70 4.71 7.93
CA ILE A 48 4.11 4.54 6.54
C ILE A 48 5.22 5.54 6.29
N ASP A 49 6.42 5.04 6.00
CA ASP A 49 7.61 5.88 5.95
C ASP A 49 8.17 6.11 4.55
N HIS A 50 7.85 5.30 3.59
CA HIS A 50 8.44 5.46 2.25
C HIS A 50 7.59 4.79 1.19
N THR A 51 7.47 5.44 0.03
CA THR A 51 6.77 4.89 -1.12
C THR A 51 7.62 5.07 -2.35
N GLU A 52 7.71 4.05 -3.16
CA GLU A 52 8.51 4.07 -4.37
C GLU A 52 7.75 3.42 -5.51
N VAL A 53 7.74 4.05 -6.69
CA VAL A 53 7.15 3.47 -7.88
C VAL A 53 8.20 3.56 -8.97
N ASN A 54 8.54 2.46 -9.60
CA ASN A 54 9.58 2.44 -10.61
C ASN A 54 9.17 3.24 -11.83
N PRO A 55 10.15 3.85 -12.53
CA PRO A 55 9.83 4.63 -13.73
C PRO A 55 9.07 3.79 -14.75
N GLY A 56 8.19 4.42 -15.48
CA GLY A 56 7.37 3.72 -16.46
C GLY A 56 6.03 3.27 -15.95
N ASN A 57 5.80 3.42 -14.65
CA ASN A 57 4.54 3.00 -14.05
C ASN A 57 3.68 4.18 -13.59
N GLU A 58 4.05 5.39 -13.97
CA GLU A 58 3.30 6.57 -13.61
C GLU A 58 1.91 6.50 -14.25
N GLY A 59 0.93 6.97 -13.54
CA GLY A 59 -0.43 6.99 -14.07
C GLY A 59 -1.18 5.68 -13.91
N LYS A 60 -0.55 4.64 -13.36
CA LYS A 60 -1.23 3.37 -13.17
C LYS A 60 -1.95 3.27 -11.84
N GLY A 61 -1.78 4.24 -10.98
CA GLY A 61 -2.47 4.24 -9.69
C GLY A 61 -1.88 3.29 -8.66
N PHE A 62 -0.62 2.85 -8.84
CA PHE A 62 -0.02 1.88 -7.93
C PHE A 62 0.06 2.41 -6.51
N GLY A 63 0.42 3.68 -6.35
CA GLY A 63 0.54 4.25 -5.01
C GLY A 63 -0.80 4.25 -4.29
N LYS A 64 -1.86 4.66 -4.98
CA LYS A 64 -3.18 4.67 -4.36
C LYS A 64 -3.65 3.26 -4.05
N LYS A 65 -3.32 2.29 -4.90
CA LYS A 65 -3.69 0.90 -4.63
C LYS A 65 -3.01 0.41 -3.36
N MET A 66 -1.74 0.76 -3.15
CA MET A 66 -1.02 0.35 -1.96
C MET A 66 -1.59 1.01 -0.70
N VAL A 67 -1.91 2.32 -0.78
CA VAL A 67 -2.52 3.00 0.36
C VAL A 67 -3.88 2.40 0.68
N THR A 68 -4.68 2.09 -0.34
CA THR A 68 -5.99 1.47 -0.14
C THR A 68 -5.85 0.14 0.60
N LYS A 69 -4.83 -0.65 0.22
CA LYS A 69 -4.61 -1.93 0.88
C LYS A 69 -4.17 -1.72 2.33
N ALA A 70 -3.35 -0.70 2.57
CA ALA A 70 -2.94 -0.39 3.94
C ALA A 70 -4.13 0.01 4.80
N VAL A 71 -5.08 0.76 4.23
CA VAL A 71 -6.29 1.15 4.95
C VAL A 71 -7.12 -0.09 5.30
N GLU A 72 -7.27 -1.02 4.36
CA GLU A 72 -7.98 -2.27 4.62
C GLU A 72 -7.29 -3.07 5.73
N PHE A 73 -5.96 -3.14 5.67
CA PHE A 73 -5.18 -3.84 6.68
C PHE A 73 -5.40 -3.21 8.06
N ALA A 74 -5.37 -1.89 8.13
CA ALA A 74 -5.56 -1.18 9.40
C ALA A 74 -6.97 -1.41 9.95
N ARG A 75 -7.97 -1.40 9.10
CA ARG A 75 -9.35 -1.65 9.53
C ARG A 75 -9.50 -3.06 10.06
N GLU A 76 -8.91 -4.02 9.36
CA GLU A 76 -8.98 -5.39 9.78
C GLU A 76 -8.33 -5.63 11.12
N LYS A 77 -7.21 -4.97 11.37
CA LYS A 77 -6.47 -5.14 12.62
C LYS A 77 -6.94 -4.19 13.72
N GLY A 78 -7.78 -3.24 13.41
CA GLY A 78 -8.22 -2.26 14.40
C GLY A 78 -7.12 -1.30 14.82
N ILE A 79 -6.21 -0.96 13.90
CA ILE A 79 -5.09 -0.08 14.23
C ILE A 79 -5.15 1.17 13.36
N LYS A 80 -4.30 2.13 13.67
CA LYS A 80 -4.26 3.42 12.99
C LYS A 80 -3.02 3.54 12.12
N ILE A 81 -3.04 4.49 11.19
CA ILE A 81 -1.93 4.75 10.28
C ILE A 81 -1.42 6.16 10.50
N ILE A 82 -0.10 6.30 10.59
CA ILE A 82 0.56 7.60 10.60
C ILE A 82 1.26 7.72 9.26
N PRO A 83 0.76 8.54 8.33
CA PRO A 83 1.39 8.65 7.00
C PRO A 83 2.48 9.70 7.01
N LEU A 84 3.70 9.32 7.34
CA LEU A 84 4.82 10.23 7.32
C LEU A 84 5.34 10.48 5.91
N CYS A 85 5.19 9.51 5.04
CA CYS A 85 5.61 9.66 3.65
C CYS A 85 4.73 10.69 2.96
N PRO A 86 5.29 11.72 2.31
CA PRO A 86 4.47 12.75 1.69
C PRO A 86 3.49 12.21 0.65
N PHE A 87 3.87 11.16 -0.07
CA PHE A 87 2.96 10.58 -1.04
C PHE A 87 1.74 9.99 -0.35
N ALA A 88 1.97 9.17 0.68
CA ALA A 88 0.86 8.54 1.40
C ALA A 88 -0.04 9.60 2.02
N LYS A 89 0.57 10.65 2.59
CA LYS A 89 -0.20 11.70 3.18
C LYS A 89 -1.09 12.37 2.15
N SER A 90 -0.58 12.59 0.95
CA SER A 90 -1.37 13.22 -0.09
C SER A 90 -2.58 12.38 -0.49
N VAL A 91 -2.45 11.06 -0.48
CA VAL A 91 -3.57 10.19 -0.79
C VAL A 91 -4.64 10.31 0.29
N PHE A 92 -4.23 10.33 1.56
CA PHE A 92 -5.20 10.48 2.65
C PHE A 92 -5.88 11.85 2.58
N ASP A 93 -5.14 12.90 2.22
CA ASP A 93 -5.71 14.24 2.11
C ASP A 93 -6.79 14.30 1.02
N LYS A 94 -6.65 13.51 -0.03
CA LYS A 94 -7.59 13.51 -1.14
C LYS A 94 -8.69 12.47 -1.01
N THR A 95 -8.66 11.64 0.01
CA THR A 95 -9.59 10.53 0.14
C THR A 95 -10.21 10.55 1.54
N PRO A 96 -11.23 11.39 1.74
CA PRO A 96 -11.82 11.52 3.08
C PRO A 96 -12.33 10.22 3.67
N GLU A 97 -12.72 9.26 2.84
CA GLU A 97 -13.24 7.99 3.33
C GLU A 97 -12.17 7.14 4.01
N PHE A 98 -10.90 7.52 3.91
CA PHE A 98 -9.82 6.77 4.57
C PHE A 98 -9.49 7.35 5.96
N ARG A 99 -10.14 8.43 6.36
CA ARG A 99 -9.77 9.11 7.61
C ARG A 99 -10.02 8.32 8.86
N ASP A 100 -10.86 7.32 8.80
CA ASP A 100 -11.18 6.53 9.99
C ASP A 100 -9.96 5.78 10.53
N VAL A 101 -8.90 5.63 9.75
CA VAL A 101 -7.71 4.94 10.22
C VAL A 101 -6.58 5.89 10.60
N LEU A 102 -6.81 7.18 10.56
CA LEU A 102 -5.77 8.14 10.94
C LEU A 102 -5.76 8.41 12.44
#